data_c5e88b0f183c9056f1fc947d4cf03fb6
#
_entry.id   c5e88b0f183c9056f1fc947d4cf03fb6
#
_cell.length_a   1.000
_cell.length_b   1.000
_cell.length_c   1.000
_cell.angle_alpha   90.00
_cell.angle_beta   90.00
_cell.angle_gamma   90.00
#
_symmetry.space_group_name_H-M   'P 1'
#
loop_
_entity.id
_entity.type
_entity.pdbx_description
1 polymer ?
#
loop_
_entity_poly.entity_id
_entity_poly.type
_entity_poly.pdbx_seq_one_letter_code
_entity_poly.pdbx_strand_id
1 'polypeptide(L)'
;AIKVANKLGVTVSCDLNYRKNLWKYGKSAAEIMPALVEGCDVILGNEEDAEKVFGIKPEGFDVAQTNGEVNAAEFESVCSQLMKKFPRAKKVIITLRGSINANHNTWGGVLFADGKLFQSRRYDITHIVDRVGGGDSFMGGLIYGLLTYTGDDQKALAVAASCLKHTIYGDYNLATVEEVEKLMSGDASGRVSR
;
A
#
# COMPACT_ATOMS: atom_id res chain seq x y z
N ALA A 1 -0.05 -21.50 8.68
CA ALA A 1 1.02 -20.55 9.00
C ALA A 1 0.49 -19.44 9.92
N ILE A 2 -0.53 -18.62 9.55
CA ILE A 2 -1.03 -17.44 10.28
C ILE A 2 -1.40 -17.75 11.73
N LYS A 3 -2.21 -18.81 11.98
CA LYS A 3 -2.59 -19.23 13.35
C LYS A 3 -1.40 -19.55 14.25
N VAL A 4 -0.32 -20.09 13.70
CA VAL A 4 0.91 -20.40 14.46
C VAL A 4 1.67 -19.11 14.73
N ALA A 5 1.84 -18.25 13.74
CA ALA A 5 2.45 -16.94 13.90
C ALA A 5 1.76 -16.13 15.01
N ASN A 6 0.41 -16.11 15.00
CA ASN A 6 -0.37 -15.42 16.02
C ASN A 6 -0.15 -15.99 17.43
N LYS A 7 -0.05 -17.32 17.58
CA LYS A 7 0.26 -17.98 18.88
C LYS A 7 1.66 -17.62 19.40
N LEU A 8 2.59 -17.39 18.47
CA LEU A 8 3.97 -17.04 18.82
C LEU A 8 4.20 -15.54 18.96
N GLY A 9 3.14 -14.71 18.83
CA GLY A 9 3.25 -13.26 18.92
C GLY A 9 3.95 -12.61 17.73
N VAL A 10 4.05 -13.31 16.59
CA VAL A 10 4.64 -12.77 15.37
C VAL A 10 3.64 -11.88 14.66
N THR A 11 4.08 -10.68 14.27
CA THR A 11 3.27 -9.76 13.46
C THR A 11 3.05 -10.35 12.06
N VAL A 12 1.80 -10.37 11.62
CA VAL A 12 1.41 -10.88 10.30
C VAL A 12 0.97 -9.74 9.42
N SER A 13 1.60 -9.58 8.27
CA SER A 13 1.19 -8.64 7.22
C SER A 13 0.64 -9.39 6.01
N CYS A 14 -0.33 -8.78 5.33
CA CYS A 14 -0.94 -9.33 4.12
C CYS A 14 -1.10 -8.22 3.08
N ASP A 15 -0.62 -8.48 1.85
CA ASP A 15 -1.01 -7.74 0.67
C ASP A 15 -2.22 -8.46 0.03
N LEU A 16 -3.34 -7.77 -0.12
CA LEU A 16 -4.58 -8.32 -0.69
C LEU A 16 -4.39 -8.77 -2.12
N ASN A 17 -3.63 -8.00 -2.89
CA ASN A 17 -3.08 -8.35 -4.21
C ASN A 17 -4.08 -9.08 -5.12
N TYR A 18 -5.30 -8.57 -5.24
CA TYR A 18 -6.35 -9.22 -6.02
C TYR A 18 -5.95 -9.39 -7.49
N ARG A 19 -6.11 -10.61 -7.99
CA ARG A 19 -5.85 -10.97 -9.39
C ARG A 19 -7.02 -11.77 -9.93
N LYS A 20 -7.90 -11.13 -10.72
CA LYS A 20 -9.13 -11.73 -11.28
C LYS A 20 -8.90 -13.13 -11.88
N ASN A 21 -7.78 -13.34 -12.53
CA ASN A 21 -7.49 -14.61 -13.20
C ASN A 21 -7.06 -15.76 -12.30
N LEU A 22 -6.71 -15.49 -11.04
CA LEU A 22 -6.32 -16.54 -10.07
C LEU A 22 -7.52 -17.17 -9.37
N TRP A 23 -8.70 -16.53 -9.43
CA TRP A 23 -9.93 -17.00 -8.75
C TRP A 23 -10.84 -17.78 -9.69
N LYS A 24 -10.27 -18.70 -10.50
CA LYS A 24 -11.01 -19.50 -11.51
C LYS A 24 -11.11 -20.99 -11.15
N TYR A 25 -10.83 -21.37 -9.92
CA TYR A 25 -10.86 -22.76 -9.44
C TYR A 25 -12.13 -23.12 -8.65
N GLY A 26 -13.22 -22.38 -8.85
CA GLY A 26 -14.51 -22.64 -8.21
C GLY A 26 -14.72 -21.95 -6.87
N LYS A 27 -13.80 -21.06 -6.46
CA LYS A 27 -13.92 -20.21 -5.28
C LYS A 27 -13.63 -18.76 -5.65
N SER A 28 -14.33 -17.83 -5.01
CA SER A 28 -14.09 -16.39 -5.15
C SER A 28 -13.14 -15.87 -4.06
N ALA A 29 -12.54 -14.70 -4.31
CA ALA A 29 -11.76 -14.01 -3.30
C ALA A 29 -12.59 -13.69 -2.05
N ALA A 30 -13.83 -13.28 -2.24
CA ALA A 30 -14.77 -12.96 -1.16
C ALA A 30 -15.09 -14.14 -0.24
N GLU A 31 -15.01 -15.39 -0.75
CA GLU A 31 -15.21 -16.59 0.07
C GLU A 31 -13.97 -16.99 0.88
N ILE A 32 -12.78 -16.73 0.36
CA ILE A 32 -11.51 -17.25 0.94
C ILE A 32 -10.77 -16.20 1.74
N MET A 33 -10.61 -15.00 1.20
CA MET A 33 -9.74 -13.97 1.77
C MET A 33 -10.13 -13.51 3.19
N PRO A 34 -11.44 -13.41 3.57
CA PRO A 34 -11.78 -13.00 4.93
C PRO A 34 -11.14 -13.87 6.00
N ALA A 35 -11.16 -15.20 5.84
CA ALA A 35 -10.58 -16.13 6.80
C ALA A 35 -9.05 -16.06 6.88
N LEU A 36 -8.37 -15.62 5.80
CA LEU A 36 -6.93 -15.41 5.78
C LEU A 36 -6.56 -14.09 6.43
N VAL A 37 -7.30 -13.02 6.12
CA VAL A 37 -7.01 -11.66 6.59
C VAL A 37 -7.38 -11.46 8.06
N GLU A 38 -8.34 -12.24 8.60
CA GLU A 38 -8.72 -12.20 10.02
C GLU A 38 -7.54 -12.31 10.99
N GLY A 39 -6.49 -13.04 10.59
CA GLY A 39 -5.27 -13.21 11.40
C GLY A 39 -4.16 -12.20 11.15
N CYS A 40 -4.39 -11.17 10.36
CA CYS A 40 -3.36 -10.19 9.98
C CYS A 40 -3.39 -8.96 10.88
N ASP A 41 -2.21 -8.48 11.24
CA ASP A 41 -2.01 -7.24 12.01
C ASP A 41 -1.86 -6.02 11.09
N VAL A 42 -1.39 -6.22 9.86
CA VAL A 42 -1.17 -5.19 8.85
C VAL A 42 -1.81 -5.64 7.53
N ILE A 43 -2.68 -4.81 6.97
CA ILE A 43 -3.38 -5.08 5.71
C ILE A 43 -2.94 -4.03 4.70
N LEU A 44 -2.40 -4.48 3.56
CA LEU A 44 -2.07 -3.66 2.41
C LEU A 44 -2.99 -4.02 1.24
N GLY A 45 -3.40 -3.05 0.46
CA GLY A 45 -4.09 -3.23 -0.80
C GLY A 45 -3.97 -1.99 -1.68
N ASN A 46 -4.50 -2.07 -2.88
CA ASN A 46 -4.72 -0.90 -3.70
C ASN A 46 -6.15 -0.37 -3.51
N GLU A 47 -6.47 0.74 -4.18
CA GLU A 47 -7.78 1.41 -4.08
C GLU A 47 -8.98 0.54 -4.44
N GLU A 48 -8.78 -0.52 -5.26
CA GLU A 48 -9.86 -1.42 -5.71
C GLU A 48 -9.96 -2.72 -4.90
N ASP A 49 -8.89 -3.10 -4.19
CA ASP A 49 -8.83 -4.40 -3.53
C ASP A 49 -9.89 -4.56 -2.44
N ALA A 50 -10.14 -3.51 -1.66
CA ALA A 50 -11.15 -3.55 -0.60
C ALA A 50 -12.56 -3.83 -1.15
N GLU A 51 -12.90 -3.24 -2.28
CA GLU A 51 -14.17 -3.48 -2.96
C GLU A 51 -14.22 -4.89 -3.55
N LYS A 52 -13.21 -5.27 -4.32
CA LYS A 52 -13.20 -6.54 -5.07
C LYS A 52 -13.12 -7.76 -4.17
N VAL A 53 -12.41 -7.64 -3.04
CA VAL A 53 -12.21 -8.75 -2.10
C VAL A 53 -13.30 -8.81 -1.03
N PHE A 54 -13.72 -7.66 -0.51
CA PHE A 54 -14.61 -7.61 0.66
C PHE A 54 -15.93 -6.87 0.42
N GLY A 55 -16.13 -6.27 -0.76
CA GLY A 55 -17.30 -5.46 -1.07
C GLY A 55 -17.35 -4.12 -0.31
N ILE A 56 -16.21 -3.69 0.26
CA ILE A 56 -16.11 -2.45 1.04
C ILE A 56 -15.87 -1.28 0.08
N LYS A 57 -16.76 -0.29 0.14
CA LYS A 57 -16.72 0.94 -0.64
C LYS A 57 -16.69 2.16 0.28
N PRO A 58 -16.18 3.31 -0.20
CA PRO A 58 -16.32 4.55 0.52
C PRO A 58 -17.79 4.87 0.79
N GLU A 59 -18.13 5.22 2.02
CA GLU A 59 -19.48 5.64 2.38
C GLU A 59 -19.66 7.14 2.05
N GLY A 60 -20.76 7.47 1.34
CA GLY A 60 -21.14 8.84 1.07
C GLY A 60 -20.49 9.51 -0.16
N PHE A 61 -19.79 8.74 -1.00
CA PHE A 61 -19.09 9.27 -2.18
C PHE A 61 -19.62 8.68 -3.49
N ASP A 62 -19.85 9.56 -4.45
CA ASP A 62 -20.16 9.18 -5.83
C ASP A 62 -18.86 9.25 -6.65
N VAL A 63 -18.35 8.08 -7.06
CA VAL A 63 -17.07 7.91 -7.78
C VAL A 63 -17.04 8.74 -9.09
N ALA A 64 -18.18 9.16 -9.59
CA ALA A 64 -18.30 9.96 -10.82
C ALA A 64 -17.84 11.42 -10.68
N GLN A 65 -17.57 11.92 -9.48
CA GLN A 65 -17.28 13.35 -9.25
C GLN A 65 -15.83 13.67 -8.89
N THR A 66 -14.95 12.67 -8.76
CA THR A 66 -13.53 12.93 -8.42
C THR A 66 -12.72 13.10 -9.70
N ASN A 67 -12.31 14.31 -10.01
CA ASN A 67 -11.35 14.67 -11.06
C ASN A 67 -9.94 14.08 -10.81
N GLY A 68 -9.82 12.83 -10.35
CA GLY A 68 -8.54 12.19 -10.05
C GLY A 68 -7.82 12.74 -8.81
N GLU A 69 -8.44 13.61 -8.04
CA GLU A 69 -7.91 14.01 -6.72
C GLU A 69 -8.29 12.97 -5.68
N VAL A 70 -7.28 12.52 -4.94
CA VAL A 70 -7.43 11.57 -3.84
C VAL A 70 -8.16 12.26 -2.70
N ASN A 71 -9.41 11.87 -2.45
CA ASN A 71 -10.14 12.36 -1.29
C ASN A 71 -9.74 11.55 -0.04
N ALA A 72 -9.00 12.16 0.87
CA ALA A 72 -8.54 11.52 2.09
C ALA A 72 -9.69 10.91 2.92
N ALA A 73 -10.87 11.55 2.95
CA ALA A 73 -12.03 11.07 3.69
C ALA A 73 -12.59 9.74 3.14
N GLU A 74 -12.51 9.52 1.82
CA GLU A 74 -12.92 8.24 1.21
C GLU A 74 -12.05 7.09 1.70
N PHE A 75 -10.73 7.30 1.74
CA PHE A 75 -9.79 6.26 2.21
C PHE A 75 -9.89 6.03 3.71
N GLU A 76 -10.15 7.06 4.49
CA GLU A 76 -10.40 6.92 5.93
C GLU A 76 -11.63 6.05 6.18
N SER A 77 -12.72 6.26 5.43
CA SER A 77 -13.93 5.42 5.49
C SER A 77 -13.62 3.97 5.17
N VAL A 78 -12.93 3.69 4.06
CA VAL A 78 -12.56 2.32 3.66
C VAL A 78 -11.68 1.64 4.70
N CYS A 79 -10.62 2.33 5.18
CA CYS A 79 -9.70 1.79 6.18
C CYS A 79 -10.43 1.50 7.51
N SER A 80 -11.31 2.39 7.94
CA SER A 80 -12.12 2.22 9.16
C SER A 80 -13.05 1.01 9.05
N GLN A 81 -13.71 0.82 7.90
CA GLN A 81 -14.55 -0.36 7.64
C GLN A 81 -13.72 -1.66 7.65
N LEU A 82 -12.52 -1.65 7.06
CA LEU A 82 -11.61 -2.80 7.09
C LEU A 82 -11.20 -3.14 8.53
N MET A 83 -10.84 -2.15 9.35
CA MET A 83 -10.50 -2.40 10.75
C MET A 83 -11.69 -2.90 11.59
N LYS A 84 -12.91 -2.41 11.31
CA LYS A 84 -14.13 -2.94 11.94
C LYS A 84 -14.39 -4.39 11.56
N LYS A 85 -14.15 -4.74 10.30
CA LYS A 85 -14.31 -6.12 9.78
C LYS A 85 -13.24 -7.06 10.32
N PHE A 86 -12.00 -6.57 10.48
CA PHE A 86 -10.83 -7.33 10.92
C PHE A 86 -10.24 -6.70 12.19
N PRO A 87 -10.79 -6.99 13.38
CA PRO A 87 -10.41 -6.32 14.63
C PRO A 87 -8.95 -6.53 15.07
N ARG A 88 -8.28 -7.54 14.50
CA ARG A 88 -6.86 -7.78 14.73
C ARG A 88 -5.97 -6.77 13.99
N ALA A 89 -6.43 -6.23 12.90
CA ALA A 89 -5.66 -5.28 12.10
C ALA A 89 -5.40 -3.99 12.90
N LYS A 90 -4.12 -3.65 13.04
CA LYS A 90 -3.64 -2.43 13.69
C LYS A 90 -3.34 -1.34 12.68
N LYS A 91 -3.03 -1.73 11.45
CA LYS A 91 -2.69 -0.81 10.36
C LYS A 91 -3.34 -1.28 9.06
N VAL A 92 -3.95 -0.35 8.35
CA VAL A 92 -4.49 -0.56 7.00
C VAL A 92 -3.82 0.44 6.09
N ILE A 93 -3.26 -0.05 4.99
CA ILE A 93 -2.53 0.76 4.03
C ILE A 93 -3.14 0.58 2.65
N ILE A 94 -3.30 1.69 1.93
CA ILE A 94 -3.80 1.69 0.55
C ILE A 94 -2.77 2.39 -0.32
N THR A 95 -2.26 1.68 -1.33
CA THR A 95 -1.43 2.28 -2.38
C THR A 95 -2.31 3.08 -3.33
N LEU A 96 -1.85 4.25 -3.71
CA LEU A 96 -2.55 5.18 -4.58
C LEU A 96 -1.79 5.33 -5.88
N ARG A 97 -2.40 4.89 -6.99
CA ARG A 97 -1.80 4.97 -8.31
C ARG A 97 -2.74 5.63 -9.30
N GLY A 98 -2.41 6.84 -9.73
CA GLY A 98 -3.06 7.47 -10.88
C GLY A 98 -2.35 7.08 -12.18
N SER A 99 -3.06 6.42 -13.10
CA SER A 99 -2.54 6.08 -14.44
C SER A 99 -2.91 7.16 -15.44
N ILE A 100 -1.92 7.92 -15.89
CA ILE A 100 -2.09 8.96 -16.92
C ILE A 100 -1.91 8.34 -18.30
N ASN A 101 -0.83 7.57 -18.47
CA ASN A 101 -0.58 6.75 -19.66
C ASN A 101 0.39 5.60 -19.32
N ALA A 102 0.85 4.87 -20.36
CA ALA A 102 1.72 3.71 -20.18
C ALA A 102 3.04 4.03 -19.45
N ASN A 103 3.58 5.23 -19.60
CA ASN A 103 4.88 5.62 -19.05
C ASN A 103 4.79 6.72 -17.99
N HIS A 104 3.57 7.16 -17.65
CA HIS A 104 3.33 8.25 -16.72
C HIS A 104 2.26 7.89 -15.70
N ASN A 105 2.66 7.76 -14.46
CA ASN A 105 1.78 7.50 -13.32
C ASN A 105 2.04 8.48 -12.20
N THR A 106 1.03 8.70 -11.37
CA THR A 106 1.28 9.20 -10.01
C THR A 106 1.34 8.04 -9.03
N TRP A 107 2.09 8.22 -7.94
CA TRP A 107 2.33 7.18 -6.95
C TRP A 107 2.36 7.75 -5.54
N GLY A 108 1.79 7.03 -4.59
CA GLY A 108 1.75 7.38 -3.18
C GLY A 108 0.99 6.34 -2.38
N GLY A 109 0.62 6.69 -1.16
CA GLY A 109 -0.20 5.83 -0.32
C GLY A 109 -0.78 6.55 0.87
N VAL A 110 -1.75 5.91 1.50
CA VAL A 110 -2.28 6.28 2.80
C VAL A 110 -2.08 5.13 3.80
N LEU A 111 -1.92 5.46 5.07
CA LEU A 111 -1.85 4.52 6.18
C LEU A 111 -2.83 4.98 7.26
N PHE A 112 -3.69 4.08 7.70
CA PHE A 112 -4.62 4.32 8.79
C PHE A 112 -4.22 3.46 9.99
N ALA A 113 -3.99 4.12 11.13
CA ALA A 113 -3.63 3.49 12.39
C ALA A 113 -4.10 4.35 13.56
N ASP A 114 -4.55 3.74 14.64
CA ASP A 114 -4.96 4.41 15.88
C ASP A 114 -5.96 5.57 15.66
N GLY A 115 -6.89 5.39 14.71
CA GLY A 115 -7.90 6.37 14.36
C GLY A 115 -7.38 7.58 13.59
N LYS A 116 -6.16 7.51 13.05
CA LYS A 116 -5.53 8.59 12.26
C LYS A 116 -5.19 8.11 10.85
N LEU A 117 -5.45 8.96 9.87
CA LEU A 117 -5.01 8.76 8.49
C LEU A 117 -3.73 9.55 8.24
N PHE A 118 -2.70 8.85 7.81
CA PHE A 118 -1.45 9.42 7.32
C PHE A 118 -1.45 9.35 5.80
N GLN A 119 -0.88 10.35 5.14
CA GLN A 119 -0.76 10.40 3.70
C GLN A 119 0.69 10.65 3.30
N SER A 120 1.20 9.88 2.37
CA SER A 120 2.53 10.09 1.81
C SER A 120 2.55 11.28 0.84
N ARG A 121 3.77 11.73 0.50
CA ARG A 121 3.95 12.55 -0.69
C ARG A 121 3.43 11.82 -1.93
N ARG A 122 2.83 12.55 -2.86
CA ARG A 122 2.47 12.06 -4.19
C ARG A 122 3.64 12.32 -5.13
N TYR A 123 4.15 11.25 -5.72
CA TYR A 123 5.20 11.33 -6.74
C TYR A 123 4.58 11.32 -8.12
N ASP A 124 5.09 12.16 -9.01
CA ASP A 124 4.74 12.21 -10.43
C ASP A 124 5.87 11.53 -11.22
N ILE A 125 5.58 10.34 -11.77
CA ILE A 125 6.58 9.49 -12.43
C ILE A 125 6.34 9.57 -13.94
N THR A 126 7.05 10.47 -14.60
CA THR A 126 6.87 10.77 -16.03
C THR A 126 7.57 9.79 -16.96
N HIS A 127 8.54 9.02 -16.46
CA HIS A 127 9.32 8.05 -17.23
C HIS A 127 9.47 6.75 -16.46
N ILE A 128 8.49 5.86 -16.62
CA ILE A 128 8.52 4.56 -15.97
C ILE A 128 9.41 3.62 -16.79
N VAL A 129 10.44 3.07 -16.15
CA VAL A 129 11.30 2.03 -16.73
C VAL A 129 10.65 0.66 -16.59
N ASP A 130 10.17 0.33 -15.39
CA ASP A 130 9.42 -0.91 -15.13
C ASP A 130 8.46 -0.74 -13.95
N ARG A 131 7.30 -1.40 -14.04
CA ARG A 131 6.25 -1.39 -13.00
C ARG A 131 6.22 -2.65 -12.16
N VAL A 132 6.81 -3.72 -12.67
CA VAL A 132 6.78 -5.03 -12.02
C VAL A 132 7.48 -4.90 -10.67
N GLY A 133 6.89 -5.49 -9.62
CA GLY A 133 7.43 -5.40 -8.26
C GLY A 133 7.19 -4.07 -7.53
N GLY A 134 6.43 -3.11 -8.12
CA GLY A 134 6.13 -1.83 -7.45
C GLY A 134 5.35 -2.00 -6.15
N GLY A 135 4.35 -2.90 -6.13
CA GLY A 135 3.60 -3.24 -4.91
C GLY A 135 4.47 -3.96 -3.88
N ASP A 136 5.27 -4.94 -4.33
CA ASP A 136 6.18 -5.68 -3.46
C ASP A 136 7.25 -4.77 -2.85
N SER A 137 7.77 -3.82 -3.64
CA SER A 137 8.67 -2.77 -3.15
C SER A 137 8.01 -1.87 -2.10
N PHE A 138 6.75 -1.50 -2.32
CA PHE A 138 5.98 -0.72 -1.34
C PHE A 138 5.85 -1.50 -0.02
N MET A 139 5.43 -2.77 -0.07
CA MET A 139 5.29 -3.62 1.12
C MET A 139 6.64 -3.82 1.81
N GLY A 140 7.71 -4.09 1.08
CA GLY A 140 9.07 -4.23 1.63
C GLY A 140 9.53 -2.95 2.33
N GLY A 141 9.33 -1.80 1.70
CA GLY A 141 9.63 -0.48 2.29
C GLY A 141 8.78 -0.19 3.53
N LEU A 142 7.49 -0.57 3.52
CA LEU A 142 6.61 -0.44 4.67
C LEU A 142 7.10 -1.27 5.87
N ILE A 143 7.42 -2.54 5.64
CA ILE A 143 7.94 -3.43 6.70
C ILE A 143 9.23 -2.86 7.26
N TYR A 144 10.17 -2.46 6.41
CA TYR A 144 11.40 -1.81 6.83
C TYR A 144 11.13 -0.57 7.68
N GLY A 145 10.25 0.31 7.19
CA GLY A 145 9.90 1.56 7.89
C GLY A 145 9.26 1.32 9.25
N LEU A 146 8.31 0.38 9.35
CA LEU A 146 7.65 0.03 10.62
C LEU A 146 8.61 -0.56 11.65
N LEU A 147 9.64 -1.29 11.21
CA LEU A 147 10.65 -1.87 12.08
C LEU A 147 11.72 -0.86 12.51
N THR A 148 12.11 0.03 11.60
CA THR A 148 13.21 0.99 11.81
C THR A 148 12.74 2.27 12.53
N TYR A 149 11.58 2.79 12.14
CA TYR A 149 11.00 4.03 12.67
C TYR A 149 9.81 3.74 13.56
N THR A 150 10.02 2.90 14.58
CA THR A 150 8.97 2.46 15.49
C THR A 150 8.21 3.64 16.11
N GLY A 151 6.89 3.66 15.93
CA GLY A 151 6.01 4.73 16.40
C GLY A 151 5.90 5.95 15.48
N ASP A 152 6.64 5.97 14.34
CA ASP A 152 6.52 7.01 13.32
C ASP A 152 5.91 6.43 12.03
N ASP A 153 4.59 6.27 12.04
CA ASP A 153 3.83 5.73 10.90
C ASP A 153 3.92 6.63 9.66
N GLN A 154 4.03 7.96 9.84
CA GLN A 154 4.22 8.88 8.73
C GLN A 154 5.55 8.63 8.02
N LYS A 155 6.62 8.41 8.76
CA LYS A 155 7.94 8.13 8.19
C LYS A 155 8.00 6.74 7.56
N ALA A 156 7.39 5.73 8.20
CA ALA A 156 7.27 4.39 7.64
C ALA A 156 6.52 4.39 6.30
N LEU A 157 5.41 5.14 6.20
CA LEU A 157 4.66 5.31 4.97
C LEU A 157 5.47 6.06 3.90
N ALA A 158 6.27 7.07 4.30
CA ALA A 158 7.10 7.81 3.37
C ALA A 158 8.17 6.92 2.71
N VAL A 159 8.79 6.00 3.48
CA VAL A 159 9.70 4.98 2.95
C VAL A 159 8.98 4.05 1.97
N ALA A 160 7.82 3.55 2.37
CA ALA A 160 7.01 2.64 1.56
C ALA A 160 6.62 3.27 0.21
N ALA A 161 6.22 4.53 0.22
CA ALA A 161 5.76 5.25 -0.96
C ALA A 161 6.89 5.71 -1.90
N SER A 162 8.16 5.43 -1.57
CA SER A 162 9.28 5.73 -2.47
C SER A 162 9.04 5.17 -3.87
N CYS A 163 9.19 6.02 -4.88
CA CYS A 163 8.91 5.66 -6.27
C CYS A 163 10.12 5.11 -7.04
N LEU A 164 11.27 4.94 -6.40
CA LEU A 164 12.54 4.58 -7.04
C LEU A 164 12.47 3.26 -7.80
N LYS A 165 11.66 2.28 -7.33
CA LYS A 165 11.46 1.01 -8.04
C LYS A 165 11.04 1.21 -9.49
N HIS A 166 10.27 2.23 -9.80
CA HIS A 166 9.79 2.49 -11.16
C HIS A 166 10.91 2.93 -12.12
N THR A 167 12.09 3.22 -11.63
CA THR A 167 13.29 3.56 -12.42
C THR A 167 14.24 2.38 -12.62
N ILE A 168 13.90 1.19 -12.13
CA ILE A 168 14.74 -0.01 -12.10
C ILE A 168 14.08 -1.11 -12.92
N TYR A 169 14.82 -1.75 -13.82
CA TYR A 169 14.35 -2.91 -14.59
C TYR A 169 14.13 -4.14 -13.71
N GLY A 170 13.16 -4.98 -14.10
CA GLY A 170 12.82 -6.22 -13.41
C GLY A 170 11.98 -5.99 -12.16
N ASP A 171 11.70 -7.03 -11.41
CA ASP A 171 10.81 -6.99 -10.25
C ASP A 171 11.53 -6.67 -8.92
N TYR A 172 12.86 -6.84 -8.87
CA TYR A 172 13.64 -6.50 -7.69
C TYR A 172 13.84 -5.01 -7.52
N ASN A 173 13.65 -4.53 -6.28
CA ASN A 173 14.03 -3.18 -5.91
C ASN A 173 15.51 -3.16 -5.49
N LEU A 174 16.33 -2.40 -6.20
CA LEU A 174 17.76 -2.23 -5.94
C LEU A 174 18.07 -0.88 -5.28
N ALA A 175 17.04 -0.09 -4.93
CA ALA A 175 17.24 1.18 -4.25
C ALA A 175 17.82 0.97 -2.84
N THR A 176 18.83 1.78 -2.50
CA THR A 176 19.43 1.78 -1.16
C THR A 176 18.60 2.62 -0.18
N VAL A 177 18.85 2.41 1.11
CA VAL A 177 18.18 3.21 2.16
C VAL A 177 18.50 4.69 2.01
N GLU A 178 19.77 5.02 1.72
CA GLU A 178 20.25 6.39 1.54
C GLU A 178 19.53 7.09 0.37
N GLU A 179 19.30 6.38 -0.74
CA GLU A 179 18.57 6.91 -1.89
C GLU A 179 17.12 7.19 -1.55
N VAL A 180 16.48 6.27 -0.80
CA VAL A 180 15.11 6.43 -0.32
C VAL A 180 15.00 7.62 0.63
N GLU A 181 15.88 7.73 1.63
CA GLU A 181 15.88 8.85 2.58
C GLU A 181 16.14 10.19 1.91
N LYS A 182 17.03 10.21 0.93
CA LYS A 182 17.31 11.40 0.11
C LYS A 182 16.05 11.84 -0.66
N LEU A 183 15.36 10.89 -1.31
CA LEU A 183 14.10 11.18 -2.00
C LEU A 183 13.03 11.72 -1.03
N MET A 184 12.91 11.11 0.16
CA MET A 184 11.96 11.54 1.19
C MET A 184 12.23 12.97 1.68
N SER A 185 13.50 13.36 1.81
CA SER A 185 13.89 14.73 2.21
C SER A 185 13.56 15.78 1.16
N GLY A 186 13.17 15.37 -0.05
CA GLY A 186 12.80 16.24 -1.16
C GLY A 186 13.98 16.57 -2.10
N ASP A 187 15.14 15.98 -1.87
CA ASP A 187 16.27 16.10 -2.82
C ASP A 187 16.10 15.13 -3.98
N ALA A 188 15.39 15.59 -5.01
CA ALA A 188 15.24 14.87 -6.28
C ALA A 188 16.32 15.28 -7.31
N SER A 189 17.44 15.87 -6.88
CA SER A 189 18.46 16.40 -7.79
C SER A 189 19.18 15.34 -8.62
N GLY A 190 19.05 14.05 -8.24
CA GLY A 190 19.75 12.94 -8.92
C GLY A 190 21.28 12.99 -8.77
N ARG A 191 21.83 13.88 -7.94
CA ARG A 191 23.26 13.97 -7.71
C ARG A 191 23.74 12.76 -6.92
N VAL A 192 24.68 12.04 -7.50
CA VAL A 192 25.38 10.95 -6.79
C VAL A 192 26.33 11.58 -5.77
N SER A 193 26.14 11.26 -4.49
CA SER A 193 27.14 11.58 -3.45
C SER A 193 28.34 10.65 -3.68
N ARG A 194 29.47 11.24 -4.02
CA ARG A 194 30.75 10.51 -4.13
C ARG A 194 31.55 10.68 -2.85
#